data_d0b00ccd717d166bc27bcd8b4684aee2
#
_entry.id   d0b00ccd717d166bc27bcd8b4684aee2
#
_cell.length_a   1.000
_cell.length_b   1.000
_cell.length_c   1.000
_cell.angle_alpha   90.00
_cell.angle_beta   90.00
_cell.angle_gamma   90.00
#
_symmetry.space_group_name_H-M   'P 1'
#
loop_
_entity.id
_entity.type
_entity.pdbx_description
1 polymer ?
#
loop_
_entity_poly.entity_id
_entity_poly.type
_entity_poly.pdbx_seq_one_letter_code
_entity_poly.pdbx_strand_id
1 'polypeptide(L)'
;MTTLPPPLDPPVRTLMGPGPSDIHPRVLRAMAANTVGHLDPYYLKIMDDTQKMLRQVFGTENQLTMAISATGSAGMECTVVNLIEPGDAMVVCVNGVFGARMVDVAERAGAKVTKVEKPWGQVFTPDDLKEALKGKPKVVGIVMAETSTGAWQPIEEISKAVHEAGALLLVDAVTALGGIPVEVDKMGIDAIYSGSQKCLSCPPGLAPVSFNKRALDVITSRKTKVQSWYLDMNMLASYWGTDRVYHHTAPINMSYGLYEALRVVLEEGLVASYARHQRNHRALKAGLTALGIRYAAAEGHQLPMLNAVLVPEGVNDAQVRSGLLNRFGIEIGGGLGAYKGKAWRIGLMGYASRMDNVLKVLGALEQLLAEQDYRFDHGASVAAANAIYLGK
;
A
#
# COMPACT_ATOMS: atom_id res chain seq x y z
N MET A 1 41.07 0.91 20.91
CA MET A 1 40.08 -0.16 20.83
C MET A 1 38.79 0.47 20.33
N THR A 2 38.28 0.03 19.17
CA THR A 2 36.95 0.44 18.68
C THR A 2 35.90 -0.18 19.61
N THR A 3 35.16 0.63 20.35
CA THR A 3 34.01 0.16 21.15
C THR A 3 32.91 -0.26 20.19
N LEU A 4 32.50 -1.52 20.22
CA LEU A 4 31.34 -2.00 19.48
C LEU A 4 30.07 -1.25 19.95
N PRO A 5 29.12 -0.98 19.07
CA PRO A 5 27.81 -0.47 19.47
C PRO A 5 27.11 -1.52 20.37
N PRO A 6 26.14 -1.10 21.22
CA PRO A 6 25.39 -2.04 22.05
C PRO A 6 24.60 -3.03 21.18
N PRO A 7 24.24 -4.20 21.73
CA PRO A 7 23.34 -5.13 21.05
C PRO A 7 22.05 -4.46 20.62
N LEU A 8 21.47 -4.96 19.52
CA LEU A 8 20.19 -4.44 19.00
C LEU A 8 19.05 -4.78 19.98
N ASP A 9 18.40 -3.74 20.51
CA ASP A 9 17.24 -3.85 21.40
C ASP A 9 16.21 -2.75 21.05
N PRO A 10 15.45 -2.89 19.95
CA PRO A 10 14.48 -1.89 19.53
C PRO A 10 13.29 -1.84 20.49
N PRO A 11 12.77 -0.64 20.81
CA PRO A 11 11.61 -0.50 21.68
C PRO A 11 10.36 -1.11 21.03
N VAL A 12 9.48 -1.68 21.87
CA VAL A 12 8.17 -2.13 21.42
C VAL A 12 7.29 -0.92 21.10
N ARG A 13 6.74 -0.87 19.89
CA ARG A 13 5.84 0.18 19.41
C ARG A 13 4.56 -0.43 18.83
N THR A 14 3.45 0.31 18.92
CA THR A 14 2.23 0.03 18.18
C THR A 14 2.29 0.86 16.89
N LEU A 15 2.49 0.20 15.75
CA LEU A 15 2.69 0.87 14.47
C LEU A 15 1.34 1.20 13.83
N MET A 16 0.80 2.35 14.18
CA MET A 16 -0.43 2.93 13.61
C MET A 16 -0.13 4.09 12.66
N GLY A 17 1.03 4.06 12.00
CA GLY A 17 1.41 5.01 10.96
C GLY A 17 0.99 4.56 9.55
N PRO A 18 1.41 5.30 8.51
CA PRO A 18 1.08 4.98 7.11
C PRO A 18 1.90 3.81 6.54
N GLY A 19 2.52 3.02 7.39
CA GLY A 19 3.43 1.92 7.11
C GLY A 19 4.91 2.30 7.35
N PRO A 20 5.71 1.31 7.81
CA PRO A 20 5.32 -0.08 8.02
C PRO A 20 4.24 -0.26 9.10
N SER A 21 3.47 -1.35 9.00
CA SER A 21 2.48 -1.76 10.00
C SER A 21 3.05 -2.77 10.98
N ASP A 22 2.32 -3.06 12.07
CA ASP A 22 2.70 -4.13 12.99
C ASP A 22 2.86 -5.46 12.23
N ILE A 23 3.96 -6.14 12.53
CA ILE A 23 4.26 -7.42 11.92
C ILE A 23 3.59 -8.53 12.72
N HIS A 24 2.92 -9.45 12.02
CA HIS A 24 2.32 -10.60 12.69
C HIS A 24 3.41 -11.49 13.33
N PRO A 25 3.28 -11.95 14.60
CA PRO A 25 4.33 -12.73 15.29
C PRO A 25 4.77 -14.00 14.55
N ARG A 26 3.88 -14.67 13.83
CA ARG A 26 4.21 -15.82 12.99
C ARG A 26 5.19 -15.45 11.87
N VAL A 27 5.06 -14.27 11.29
CA VAL A 27 5.94 -13.75 10.24
C VAL A 27 7.37 -13.56 10.78
N LEU A 28 7.51 -12.94 11.96
CA LEU A 28 8.81 -12.80 12.60
C LEU A 28 9.49 -14.16 12.89
N ARG A 29 8.70 -15.14 13.35
CA ARG A 29 9.22 -16.51 13.57
C ARG A 29 9.67 -17.18 12.26
N ALA A 30 8.91 -17.00 11.18
CA ALA A 30 9.28 -17.53 9.87
C ALA A 30 10.59 -16.92 9.36
N MET A 31 10.79 -15.63 9.56
CA MET A 31 12.02 -14.93 9.17
C MET A 31 13.24 -15.36 9.98
N ALA A 32 13.07 -15.89 11.17
CA ALA A 32 14.14 -16.42 12.01
C ALA A 32 14.49 -17.91 11.70
N ALA A 33 13.83 -18.52 10.71
CA ALA A 33 14.12 -19.90 10.29
C ALA A 33 15.49 -20.00 9.60
N ASN A 34 16.03 -21.23 9.53
CA ASN A 34 17.30 -21.49 8.87
C ASN A 34 17.25 -21.08 7.39
N THR A 35 18.26 -20.36 6.95
CA THR A 35 18.41 -19.96 5.55
C THR A 35 18.87 -21.17 4.72
N VAL A 36 18.19 -21.43 3.60
CA VAL A 36 18.61 -22.40 2.57
C VAL A 36 19.15 -21.67 1.34
N GLY A 37 19.73 -22.39 0.39
CA GLY A 37 20.19 -21.80 -0.87
C GLY A 37 19.02 -21.30 -1.74
N HIS A 38 19.24 -20.27 -2.55
CA HIS A 38 18.23 -19.68 -3.45
C HIS A 38 17.82 -20.59 -4.63
N LEU A 39 18.52 -21.67 -4.87
CA LEU A 39 18.17 -22.73 -5.83
C LEU A 39 17.88 -24.08 -5.13
N ASP A 40 17.82 -24.08 -3.80
CA ASP A 40 17.41 -25.26 -3.03
C ASP A 40 15.97 -25.64 -3.40
N PRO A 41 15.66 -26.92 -3.64
CA PRO A 41 14.31 -27.37 -3.98
C PRO A 41 13.23 -26.91 -2.98
N TYR A 42 13.59 -26.81 -1.69
CA TYR A 42 12.69 -26.29 -0.67
C TYR A 42 12.33 -24.81 -0.90
N TYR A 43 13.33 -23.98 -1.27
CA TYR A 43 13.10 -22.59 -1.56
C TYR A 43 12.31 -22.39 -2.87
N LEU A 44 12.63 -23.18 -3.90
CA LEU A 44 11.87 -23.14 -5.17
C LEU A 44 10.39 -23.46 -4.93
N LYS A 45 10.09 -24.43 -4.06
CA LYS A 45 8.70 -24.70 -3.65
C LYS A 45 8.06 -23.51 -2.94
N ILE A 46 8.78 -22.81 -2.07
CA ILE A 46 8.28 -21.58 -1.42
C ILE A 46 7.96 -20.50 -2.46
N MET A 47 8.78 -20.33 -3.49
CA MET A 47 8.51 -19.41 -4.60
C MET A 47 7.20 -19.79 -5.31
N ASP A 48 7.00 -21.06 -5.67
CA ASP A 48 5.79 -21.55 -6.33
C ASP A 48 4.53 -21.31 -5.50
N ASP A 49 4.59 -21.66 -4.22
CA ASP A 49 3.47 -21.49 -3.31
C ASP A 49 3.18 -20.01 -3.04
N THR A 50 4.22 -19.16 -2.98
CA THR A 50 4.09 -17.69 -2.87
C THR A 50 3.38 -17.13 -4.09
N GLN A 51 3.72 -17.55 -5.30
CA GLN A 51 3.01 -17.12 -6.53
C GLN A 51 1.52 -17.51 -6.49
N LYS A 52 1.21 -18.74 -6.07
CA LYS A 52 -0.19 -19.21 -5.94
C LYS A 52 -0.98 -18.37 -4.94
N MET A 53 -0.40 -18.10 -3.78
CA MET A 53 -1.02 -17.27 -2.75
C MET A 53 -1.17 -15.82 -3.18
N LEU A 54 -0.18 -15.25 -3.87
CA LEU A 54 -0.27 -13.89 -4.43
C LEU A 54 -1.40 -13.77 -5.45
N ARG A 55 -1.58 -14.78 -6.35
CA ARG A 55 -2.72 -14.78 -7.27
C ARG A 55 -4.06 -14.75 -6.53
N GLN A 56 -4.19 -15.52 -5.46
CA GLN A 56 -5.42 -15.51 -4.64
C GLN A 56 -5.64 -14.13 -3.99
N VAL A 57 -4.61 -13.51 -3.43
CA VAL A 57 -4.73 -12.20 -2.75
C VAL A 57 -4.97 -11.07 -3.75
N PHE A 58 -4.44 -11.15 -4.96
CA PHE A 58 -4.71 -10.22 -6.05
C PHE A 58 -6.05 -10.49 -6.77
N GLY A 59 -6.69 -11.62 -6.55
CA GLY A 59 -7.90 -12.02 -7.28
C GLY A 59 -7.63 -12.14 -8.79
N THR A 60 -6.62 -12.96 -9.17
CA THR A 60 -6.18 -13.08 -10.56
C THR A 60 -5.67 -14.48 -10.92
N GLU A 61 -5.80 -14.84 -12.18
CA GLU A 61 -5.20 -16.02 -12.81
C GLU A 61 -3.90 -15.69 -13.57
N ASN A 62 -3.42 -14.46 -13.50
CA ASN A 62 -2.22 -14.02 -14.20
C ASN A 62 -1.00 -14.85 -13.82
N GLN A 63 -0.39 -15.50 -14.82
CA GLN A 63 0.79 -16.35 -14.58
C GLN A 63 2.01 -15.52 -14.16
N LEU A 64 2.17 -14.30 -14.70
CA LEU A 64 3.24 -13.38 -14.32
C LEU A 64 2.85 -12.62 -13.04
N THR A 65 2.79 -13.36 -11.94
CA THR A 65 2.52 -12.85 -10.59
C THR A 65 3.62 -13.32 -9.66
N MET A 66 4.35 -12.38 -9.03
CA MET A 66 5.51 -12.69 -8.18
C MET A 66 5.82 -11.57 -7.19
N ALA A 67 6.85 -11.74 -6.38
CA ALA A 67 7.36 -10.67 -5.50
C ALA A 67 8.74 -10.23 -5.97
N ILE A 68 8.90 -8.95 -6.30
CA ILE A 68 10.20 -8.34 -6.57
C ILE A 68 11.01 -8.27 -5.28
N SER A 69 12.29 -8.62 -5.35
CA SER A 69 13.22 -8.61 -4.21
C SER A 69 13.67 -7.19 -3.87
N ALA A 70 12.71 -6.32 -3.54
CA ALA A 70 12.90 -4.93 -3.16
C ALA A 70 11.61 -4.35 -2.55
N THR A 71 11.63 -3.10 -2.08
CA THR A 71 10.46 -2.45 -1.48
C THR A 71 9.39 -2.09 -2.52
N GLY A 72 8.18 -1.70 -2.06
CA GLY A 72 7.07 -1.32 -2.93
C GLY A 72 7.39 -0.23 -3.98
N SER A 73 8.32 0.69 -3.69
CA SER A 73 8.77 1.67 -4.68
C SER A 73 9.47 1.02 -5.88
N ALA A 74 10.19 -0.07 -5.66
CA ALA A 74 10.75 -0.86 -6.77
C ALA A 74 9.67 -1.60 -7.56
N GLY A 75 8.54 -1.95 -6.94
CA GLY A 75 7.36 -2.45 -7.66
C GLY A 75 6.80 -1.40 -8.63
N MET A 76 6.71 -0.13 -8.19
CA MET A 76 6.35 1.01 -9.06
C MET A 76 7.33 1.13 -10.22
N GLU A 77 8.63 1.20 -9.95
CA GLU A 77 9.65 1.30 -11.00
C GLU A 77 9.59 0.10 -11.94
N CYS A 78 9.51 -1.12 -11.40
CA CYS A 78 9.44 -2.35 -12.18
C CYS A 78 8.26 -2.32 -13.17
N THR A 79 7.06 -1.96 -12.73
CA THR A 79 5.90 -1.90 -13.61
C THR A 79 6.05 -0.84 -14.69
N VAL A 80 6.55 0.35 -14.36
CA VAL A 80 6.74 1.45 -15.30
C VAL A 80 7.83 1.13 -16.33
N VAL A 81 9.03 0.73 -15.90
CA VAL A 81 10.17 0.54 -16.83
C VAL A 81 9.95 -0.64 -17.79
N ASN A 82 9.10 -1.60 -17.44
CA ASN A 82 8.77 -2.72 -18.32
C ASN A 82 7.68 -2.38 -19.33
N LEU A 83 6.73 -1.51 -18.99
CA LEU A 83 5.63 -1.12 -19.87
C LEU A 83 5.99 0.05 -20.79
N ILE A 84 6.90 0.91 -20.37
CA ILE A 84 7.28 2.16 -21.07
C ILE A 84 8.62 1.99 -21.79
N GLU A 85 8.67 2.46 -23.03
CA GLU A 85 9.89 2.72 -23.79
C GLU A 85 10.09 4.24 -23.95
N PRO A 86 11.33 4.73 -24.13
CA PRO A 86 11.57 6.16 -24.30
C PRO A 86 10.73 6.76 -25.44
N GLY A 87 9.97 7.81 -25.10
CA GLY A 87 9.06 8.50 -26.03
C GLY A 87 7.61 8.02 -26.00
N ASP A 88 7.29 6.92 -25.31
CA ASP A 88 5.92 6.48 -25.13
C ASP A 88 5.09 7.49 -24.32
N ALA A 89 3.81 7.65 -24.67
CA ALA A 89 2.90 8.50 -23.92
C ALA A 89 2.32 7.75 -22.72
N MET A 90 2.36 8.37 -21.54
CA MET A 90 1.74 7.87 -20.32
C MET A 90 0.87 8.95 -19.68
N VAL A 91 -0.34 8.60 -19.27
CA VAL A 91 -1.19 9.43 -18.42
C VAL A 91 -1.03 8.98 -16.97
N VAL A 92 -0.88 9.92 -16.04
CA VAL A 92 -0.83 9.63 -14.60
C VAL A 92 -1.84 10.48 -13.85
N CYS A 93 -2.70 9.82 -13.06
CA CYS A 93 -3.67 10.43 -12.18
C CYS A 93 -2.99 10.86 -10.87
N VAL A 94 -3.06 12.16 -10.52
CA VAL A 94 -2.34 12.74 -9.38
C VAL A 94 -3.32 13.45 -8.45
N ASN A 95 -3.61 12.82 -7.30
CA ASN A 95 -4.38 13.39 -6.19
C ASN A 95 -3.64 13.27 -4.85
N GLY A 96 -2.33 13.02 -4.91
CA GLY A 96 -1.46 12.88 -3.74
C GLY A 96 0.00 12.61 -4.11
N VAL A 97 0.80 12.29 -3.09
CA VAL A 97 2.26 12.10 -3.22
C VAL A 97 2.62 10.91 -4.11
N PHE A 98 1.84 9.80 -4.04
CA PHE A 98 2.22 8.58 -4.74
C PHE A 98 1.90 8.66 -6.24
N GLY A 99 0.83 9.35 -6.62
CA GLY A 99 0.60 9.74 -8.02
C GLY A 99 1.72 10.63 -8.55
N ALA A 100 2.14 11.66 -7.79
CA ALA A 100 3.25 12.52 -8.18
C ALA A 100 4.58 11.77 -8.29
N ARG A 101 4.84 10.77 -7.42
CA ARG A 101 6.01 9.89 -7.53
C ARG A 101 5.98 9.05 -8.81
N MET A 102 4.81 8.52 -9.17
CA MET A 102 4.65 7.74 -10.41
C MET A 102 4.97 8.59 -11.63
N VAL A 103 4.64 9.89 -11.62
CA VAL A 103 5.06 10.84 -12.66
C VAL A 103 6.58 10.90 -12.78
N ASP A 104 7.30 11.15 -11.68
CA ASP A 104 8.77 11.25 -11.69
C ASP A 104 9.42 9.95 -12.18
N VAL A 105 8.90 8.79 -11.74
CA VAL A 105 9.37 7.47 -12.20
C VAL A 105 9.14 7.30 -13.70
N ALA A 106 7.97 7.67 -14.21
CA ALA A 106 7.63 7.55 -15.62
C ALA A 106 8.49 8.49 -16.50
N GLU A 107 8.71 9.74 -16.06
CA GLU A 107 9.58 10.70 -16.75
C GLU A 107 11.03 10.19 -16.80
N ARG A 108 11.55 9.62 -15.69
CA ARG A 108 12.88 8.97 -15.66
C ARG A 108 12.98 7.76 -16.59
N ALA A 109 11.90 7.02 -16.77
CA ALA A 109 11.81 5.92 -17.73
C ALA A 109 11.75 6.41 -19.20
N GLY A 110 11.69 7.72 -19.44
CA GLY A 110 11.64 8.35 -20.76
C GLY A 110 10.23 8.53 -21.31
N ALA A 111 9.18 8.37 -20.51
CA ALA A 111 7.80 8.62 -20.91
C ALA A 111 7.54 10.10 -21.19
N LYS A 112 6.65 10.38 -22.15
CA LYS A 112 5.97 11.68 -22.29
C LYS A 112 4.73 11.67 -21.41
N VAL A 113 4.86 12.25 -20.20
CA VAL A 113 3.80 12.17 -19.18
C VAL A 113 2.79 13.29 -19.33
N THR A 114 1.50 12.93 -19.38
CA THR A 114 0.36 13.83 -19.19
C THR A 114 -0.20 13.61 -17.80
N LYS A 115 -0.20 14.66 -16.95
CA LYS A 115 -0.76 14.62 -15.60
C LYS A 115 -2.25 14.97 -15.66
N VAL A 116 -3.09 14.15 -15.01
CA VAL A 116 -4.47 14.50 -14.69
C VAL A 116 -4.51 14.75 -13.20
N GLU A 117 -4.73 16.00 -12.79
CA GLU A 117 -4.63 16.40 -11.40
C GLU A 117 -6.00 16.66 -10.78
N LYS A 118 -6.19 16.25 -9.53
CA LYS A 118 -7.34 16.60 -8.70
C LYS A 118 -6.89 17.15 -7.34
N PRO A 119 -7.73 17.94 -6.69
CA PRO A 119 -7.47 18.34 -5.30
C PRO A 119 -7.25 17.11 -4.42
N TRP A 120 -6.31 17.23 -3.49
CA TRP A 120 -5.96 16.18 -2.57
C TRP A 120 -7.16 15.69 -1.76
N GLY A 121 -7.35 14.37 -1.69
CA GLY A 121 -8.51 13.74 -1.04
C GLY A 121 -9.71 13.49 -1.95
N GLN A 122 -9.70 14.02 -3.17
CA GLN A 122 -10.71 13.70 -4.20
C GLN A 122 -10.31 12.45 -4.99
N VAL A 123 -11.29 11.85 -5.68
CA VAL A 123 -11.09 10.69 -6.57
C VAL A 123 -11.41 11.03 -8.01
N PHE A 124 -10.86 10.25 -8.93
CA PHE A 124 -11.07 10.42 -10.38
C PHE A 124 -12.31 9.70 -10.85
N THR A 125 -12.95 10.27 -11.85
CA THR A 125 -14.02 9.69 -12.66
C THR A 125 -13.54 9.51 -14.11
N PRO A 126 -14.22 8.71 -14.95
CA PRO A 126 -13.86 8.61 -16.37
C PRO A 126 -13.84 9.96 -17.10
N ASP A 127 -14.71 10.88 -16.73
CA ASP A 127 -14.79 12.22 -17.34
C ASP A 127 -13.52 13.03 -17.10
N ASP A 128 -12.85 12.87 -15.96
CA ASP A 128 -11.60 13.55 -15.65
C ASP A 128 -10.45 13.13 -16.60
N LEU A 129 -10.52 11.91 -17.16
CA LEU A 129 -9.50 11.37 -18.03
C LEU A 129 -9.76 11.63 -19.52
N LYS A 130 -10.97 12.05 -19.89
CA LYS A 130 -11.47 12.14 -21.27
C LYS A 130 -10.54 12.88 -22.24
N GLU A 131 -10.01 14.04 -21.83
CA GLU A 131 -9.11 14.83 -22.68
C GLU A 131 -7.73 14.16 -22.81
N ALA A 132 -7.19 13.65 -21.71
CA ALA A 132 -5.90 12.98 -21.70
C ALA A 132 -5.90 11.69 -22.54
N LEU A 133 -7.01 10.95 -22.55
CA LEU A 133 -7.18 9.72 -23.32
C LEU A 133 -7.23 9.97 -24.85
N LYS A 134 -7.63 11.16 -25.31
CA LYS A 134 -7.56 11.53 -26.76
C LYS A 134 -6.14 11.47 -27.32
N GLY A 135 -5.13 11.68 -26.45
CA GLY A 135 -3.72 11.54 -26.80
C GLY A 135 -3.26 10.11 -27.05
N LYS A 136 -4.15 9.11 -26.94
CA LYS A 136 -3.86 7.68 -27.10
C LYS A 136 -2.63 7.23 -26.29
N PRO A 137 -2.64 7.41 -24.96
CA PRO A 137 -1.52 6.97 -24.14
C PRO A 137 -1.33 5.45 -24.24
N LYS A 138 -0.10 4.98 -24.09
CA LYS A 138 0.19 3.55 -23.99
C LYS A 138 -0.24 2.99 -22.64
N VAL A 139 -0.04 3.78 -21.56
CA VAL A 139 -0.34 3.39 -20.17
C VAL A 139 -1.04 4.54 -19.47
N VAL A 140 -2.04 4.20 -18.65
CA VAL A 140 -2.64 5.09 -17.64
C VAL A 140 -2.28 4.55 -16.26
N GLY A 141 -1.62 5.36 -15.44
CA GLY A 141 -1.24 5.03 -14.07
C GLY A 141 -2.16 5.70 -13.04
N ILE A 142 -2.61 4.94 -12.05
CA ILE A 142 -3.49 5.44 -10.98
C ILE A 142 -3.19 4.79 -9.64
N VAL A 143 -3.36 5.53 -8.55
CA VAL A 143 -3.20 5.04 -7.18
C VAL A 143 -4.56 4.67 -6.61
N MET A 144 -4.79 3.39 -6.32
CA MET A 144 -6.05 2.87 -5.75
C MET A 144 -6.25 3.29 -4.28
N ALA A 145 -5.14 3.39 -3.53
CA ALA A 145 -5.15 3.72 -2.11
C ALA A 145 -4.08 4.78 -1.82
N GLU A 146 -4.43 6.05 -2.02
CA GLU A 146 -3.48 7.16 -1.86
C GLU A 146 -3.18 7.44 -0.38
N THR A 147 -2.04 6.98 0.08
CA THR A 147 -1.64 6.98 1.50
C THR A 147 -1.40 8.38 2.05
N SER A 148 -1.11 9.37 1.21
CA SER A 148 -0.89 10.75 1.65
C SER A 148 -2.18 11.49 1.99
N THR A 149 -3.31 11.06 1.43
CA THR A 149 -4.61 11.71 1.57
C THR A 149 -5.69 10.84 2.21
N GLY A 150 -5.47 9.52 2.29
CA GLY A 150 -6.47 8.55 2.76
C GLY A 150 -7.61 8.32 1.77
N ALA A 151 -7.42 8.64 0.49
CA ALA A 151 -8.45 8.48 -0.54
C ALA A 151 -8.45 7.07 -1.14
N TRP A 152 -9.64 6.48 -1.25
CA TRP A 152 -9.92 5.22 -1.93
C TRP A 152 -10.50 5.48 -3.31
N GLN A 153 -9.73 5.18 -4.34
CA GLN A 153 -10.08 5.33 -5.74
C GLN A 153 -10.82 4.10 -6.27
N PRO A 154 -12.08 4.22 -6.74
CA PRO A 154 -12.76 3.18 -7.51
C PRO A 154 -12.06 2.95 -8.85
N ILE A 155 -11.92 1.68 -9.27
CA ILE A 155 -11.10 1.32 -10.44
C ILE A 155 -11.94 0.90 -11.65
N GLU A 156 -13.08 0.22 -11.46
CA GLU A 156 -13.80 -0.47 -12.55
C GLU A 156 -14.19 0.46 -13.72
N GLU A 157 -14.76 1.63 -13.42
CA GLU A 157 -15.18 2.57 -14.48
C GLU A 157 -13.98 3.26 -15.14
N ILE A 158 -12.92 3.52 -14.39
CA ILE A 158 -11.64 4.03 -14.93
C ILE A 158 -11.04 3.00 -15.89
N SER A 159 -11.02 1.72 -15.51
CA SER A 159 -10.51 0.63 -16.33
C SER A 159 -11.24 0.54 -17.67
N LYS A 160 -12.57 0.62 -17.67
CA LYS A 160 -13.37 0.61 -18.91
C LYS A 160 -12.97 1.75 -19.84
N ALA A 161 -12.91 2.99 -19.34
CA ALA A 161 -12.53 4.14 -20.15
C ALA A 161 -11.10 4.05 -20.70
N VAL A 162 -10.16 3.52 -19.90
CA VAL A 162 -8.76 3.29 -20.30
C VAL A 162 -8.69 2.24 -21.42
N HIS A 163 -9.42 1.14 -21.28
CA HIS A 163 -9.44 0.08 -22.30
C HIS A 163 -10.14 0.51 -23.60
N GLU A 164 -11.20 1.30 -23.52
CA GLU A 164 -11.87 1.88 -24.70
C GLU A 164 -10.92 2.80 -25.50
N ALA A 165 -10.00 3.48 -24.81
CA ALA A 165 -8.95 4.27 -25.47
C ALA A 165 -7.78 3.42 -26.01
N GLY A 166 -7.78 2.10 -25.79
CA GLY A 166 -6.73 1.16 -26.23
C GLY A 166 -5.49 1.14 -25.32
N ALA A 167 -5.52 1.84 -24.18
CA ALA A 167 -4.40 1.92 -23.24
C ALA A 167 -4.36 0.73 -22.27
N LEU A 168 -3.22 0.55 -21.57
CA LEU A 168 -3.07 -0.34 -20.43
C LEU A 168 -3.35 0.43 -19.13
N LEU A 169 -3.97 -0.24 -18.16
CA LEU A 169 -4.17 0.29 -16.81
C LEU A 169 -3.11 -0.26 -15.84
N LEU A 170 -2.29 0.64 -15.28
CA LEU A 170 -1.34 0.37 -14.19
C LEU A 170 -1.90 0.89 -12.87
N VAL A 171 -2.00 0.02 -11.87
CA VAL A 171 -2.55 0.38 -10.55
C VAL A 171 -1.52 0.22 -9.43
N ASP A 172 -1.37 1.29 -8.62
CA ASP A 172 -0.70 1.22 -7.32
C ASP A 172 -1.69 0.68 -6.27
N ALA A 173 -1.46 -0.52 -5.77
CA ALA A 173 -2.22 -1.15 -4.70
C ALA A 173 -1.38 -1.36 -3.43
N VAL A 174 -0.30 -0.56 -3.24
CA VAL A 174 0.62 -0.73 -2.11
C VAL A 174 -0.13 -0.75 -0.78
N THR A 175 -1.06 0.15 -0.57
CA THR A 175 -1.81 0.22 0.68
C THR A 175 -3.12 -0.58 0.63
N ALA A 176 -3.62 -0.93 -0.56
CA ALA A 176 -4.89 -1.63 -0.76
C ALA A 176 -4.83 -3.13 -0.48
N LEU A 177 -3.77 -3.80 -0.96
CA LEU A 177 -3.68 -5.27 -1.03
C LEU A 177 -3.81 -5.92 0.36
N GLY A 178 -4.84 -6.77 0.52
CA GLY A 178 -5.16 -7.45 1.78
C GLY A 178 -6.04 -6.64 2.75
N GLY A 179 -6.27 -5.33 2.50
CA GLY A 179 -7.08 -4.45 3.36
C GLY A 179 -8.45 -4.08 2.79
N ILE A 180 -8.56 -4.01 1.48
CA ILE A 180 -9.80 -3.82 0.71
C ILE A 180 -9.79 -4.77 -0.49
N PRO A 181 -10.95 -4.97 -1.15
CA PRO A 181 -11.01 -5.80 -2.37
C PRO A 181 -10.06 -5.27 -3.45
N VAL A 182 -9.14 -6.14 -3.86
CA VAL A 182 -8.28 -5.98 -5.04
C VAL A 182 -8.54 -7.20 -5.91
N GLU A 183 -9.44 -7.05 -6.87
CA GLU A 183 -9.91 -8.11 -7.75
C GLU A 183 -9.41 -7.82 -9.17
N VAL A 184 -8.12 -8.08 -9.40
CA VAL A 184 -7.37 -7.64 -10.61
C VAL A 184 -8.10 -8.01 -11.91
N ASP A 185 -8.54 -9.26 -12.04
CA ASP A 185 -9.19 -9.72 -13.26
C ASP A 185 -10.57 -9.06 -13.44
N LYS A 186 -11.36 -8.99 -12.37
CA LYS A 186 -12.69 -8.37 -12.39
C LYS A 186 -12.63 -6.86 -12.64
N MET A 187 -11.63 -6.19 -12.07
CA MET A 187 -11.40 -4.75 -12.23
C MET A 187 -10.74 -4.42 -13.57
N GLY A 188 -10.30 -5.41 -14.35
CA GLY A 188 -9.64 -5.22 -15.64
C GLY A 188 -8.29 -4.49 -15.50
N ILE A 189 -7.49 -4.84 -14.50
CA ILE A 189 -6.18 -4.23 -14.29
C ILE A 189 -5.13 -4.95 -15.12
N ASP A 190 -4.35 -4.23 -15.92
CA ASP A 190 -3.33 -4.83 -16.78
C ASP A 190 -2.01 -5.07 -16.05
N ALA A 191 -1.61 -4.14 -15.20
CA ALA A 191 -0.43 -4.26 -14.34
C ALA A 191 -0.71 -3.66 -12.96
N ILE A 192 -0.20 -4.31 -11.93
CA ILE A 192 -0.40 -3.90 -10.54
C ILE A 192 0.84 -4.18 -9.71
N TYR A 193 1.09 -3.32 -8.72
CA TYR A 193 2.11 -3.57 -7.72
C TYR A 193 1.63 -3.27 -6.31
N SER A 194 2.31 -3.87 -5.33
CA SER A 194 2.06 -3.64 -3.92
C SER A 194 3.37 -3.65 -3.11
N GLY A 195 3.26 -3.63 -1.79
CA GLY A 195 4.38 -3.71 -0.86
C GLY A 195 4.05 -4.56 0.35
N SER A 196 5.01 -5.33 0.84
CA SER A 196 4.83 -6.28 1.94
C SER A 196 4.47 -5.63 3.28
N GLN A 197 4.86 -4.35 3.51
CA GLN A 197 4.81 -3.67 4.81
C GLN A 197 3.47 -3.02 5.17
N LYS A 198 2.43 -3.22 4.38
CA LYS A 198 1.10 -2.64 4.60
C LYS A 198 0.14 -3.69 5.18
N CYS A 199 -1.00 -3.94 4.54
CA CYS A 199 -1.99 -4.85 5.09
C CYS A 199 -1.58 -6.32 5.08
N LEU A 200 -0.50 -6.69 4.38
CA LEU A 200 0.09 -8.03 4.48
C LEU A 200 0.85 -8.27 5.81
N SER A 201 1.14 -7.24 6.58
CA SER A 201 1.78 -7.34 7.92
C SER A 201 3.11 -8.12 7.91
N CYS A 202 3.90 -7.89 6.86
CA CYS A 202 5.26 -8.37 6.68
C CYS A 202 6.22 -7.17 6.71
N PRO A 203 7.50 -7.31 7.09
CA PRO A 203 8.45 -6.21 6.99
C PRO A 203 8.58 -5.67 5.56
N PRO A 204 9.00 -4.39 5.37
CA PRO A 204 9.35 -3.89 4.05
C PRO A 204 10.53 -4.66 3.46
N GLY A 205 10.51 -4.93 2.16
CA GLY A 205 11.61 -5.62 1.48
C GLY A 205 11.19 -6.45 0.27
N LEU A 206 9.88 -6.68 0.10
CA LEU A 206 9.32 -7.35 -1.07
C LEU A 206 8.17 -6.56 -1.68
N ALA A 207 8.11 -6.53 -3.00
CA ALA A 207 7.04 -5.88 -3.76
C ALA A 207 6.28 -6.91 -4.60
N PRO A 208 5.08 -7.34 -4.19
CA PRO A 208 4.20 -8.13 -5.05
C PRO A 208 3.84 -7.37 -6.32
N VAL A 209 3.90 -8.05 -7.47
CA VAL A 209 3.50 -7.53 -8.78
C VAL A 209 2.68 -8.56 -9.54
N SER A 210 1.79 -8.10 -10.42
CA SER A 210 1.06 -8.96 -11.35
C SER A 210 0.89 -8.25 -12.69
N PHE A 211 1.00 -9.00 -13.78
CA PHE A 211 0.83 -8.51 -15.16
C PHE A 211 -0.07 -9.47 -15.92
N ASN A 212 -1.11 -8.94 -16.57
CA ASN A 212 -1.99 -9.74 -17.41
C ASN A 212 -1.36 -9.98 -18.79
N LYS A 213 -2.10 -10.71 -19.66
CA LYS A 213 -1.62 -11.04 -21.00
C LYS A 213 -1.33 -9.78 -21.84
N ARG A 214 -2.17 -8.73 -21.78
CA ARG A 214 -1.96 -7.49 -22.55
C ARG A 214 -0.66 -6.80 -22.13
N ALA A 215 -0.41 -6.71 -20.85
CA ALA A 215 0.85 -6.16 -20.32
C ALA A 215 2.05 -7.04 -20.70
N LEU A 216 1.92 -8.37 -20.62
CA LEU A 216 2.96 -9.31 -21.02
C LEU A 216 3.29 -9.17 -22.51
N ASP A 217 2.29 -9.02 -23.39
CA ASP A 217 2.51 -8.82 -24.82
C ASP A 217 3.33 -7.53 -25.08
N VAL A 218 3.08 -6.46 -24.33
CA VAL A 218 3.89 -5.24 -24.40
C VAL A 218 5.34 -5.48 -23.92
N ILE A 219 5.52 -6.18 -22.81
CA ILE A 219 6.84 -6.49 -22.24
C ILE A 219 7.67 -7.32 -23.21
N THR A 220 7.09 -8.33 -23.84
CA THR A 220 7.80 -9.26 -24.74
C THR A 220 8.04 -8.67 -26.14
N SER A 221 7.21 -7.70 -26.58
CA SER A 221 7.34 -7.05 -27.89
C SER A 221 8.20 -5.77 -27.87
N ARG A 222 8.86 -5.46 -26.75
CA ARG A 222 9.75 -4.27 -26.63
C ARG A 222 10.82 -4.26 -27.70
N LYS A 223 11.10 -3.05 -28.19
CA LYS A 223 12.17 -2.80 -29.17
C LYS A 223 13.50 -2.42 -28.51
N THR A 224 13.42 -1.89 -27.26
CA THR A 224 14.58 -1.47 -26.48
C THR A 224 14.69 -2.31 -25.21
N LYS A 225 15.92 -2.49 -24.71
CA LYS A 225 16.14 -3.14 -23.41
C LYS A 225 15.49 -2.30 -22.30
N VAL A 226 14.99 -2.99 -21.27
CA VAL A 226 14.57 -2.33 -20.03
C VAL A 226 15.77 -1.61 -19.42
N GLN A 227 15.61 -0.36 -18.97
CA GLN A 227 16.72 0.44 -18.43
C GLN A 227 17.35 -0.19 -17.18
N SER A 228 16.57 -0.93 -16.40
CA SER A 228 17.04 -1.62 -15.22
C SER A 228 17.24 -3.10 -15.53
N TRP A 229 18.50 -3.57 -15.52
CA TRP A 229 18.77 -5.00 -15.62
C TRP A 229 18.09 -5.78 -14.49
N TYR A 230 18.12 -5.24 -13.27
CA TYR A 230 17.58 -5.90 -12.07
C TYR A 230 16.05 -6.04 -12.08
N LEU A 231 15.36 -5.10 -12.72
CA LEU A 231 13.88 -5.05 -12.77
C LEU A 231 13.33 -5.53 -14.13
N ASP A 232 14.15 -6.11 -15.00
CA ASP A 232 13.69 -6.64 -16.30
C ASP A 232 12.81 -7.87 -16.08
N MET A 233 11.52 -7.73 -16.40
CA MET A 233 10.52 -8.78 -16.17
C MET A 233 10.72 -10.00 -17.05
N ASN A 234 11.36 -9.89 -18.22
CA ASN A 234 11.69 -11.06 -19.03
C ASN A 234 12.71 -11.95 -18.31
N MET A 235 13.71 -11.35 -17.67
CA MET A 235 14.71 -12.07 -16.90
C MET A 235 14.14 -12.62 -15.60
N LEU A 236 13.35 -11.80 -14.89
CA LEU A 236 12.69 -12.22 -13.64
C LEU A 236 11.69 -13.35 -13.88
N ALA A 237 10.93 -13.31 -14.97
CA ALA A 237 9.99 -14.36 -15.34
C ALA A 237 10.69 -15.70 -15.57
N SER A 238 11.90 -15.73 -16.16
CA SER A 238 12.69 -16.95 -16.31
C SER A 238 13.18 -17.50 -14.95
N TYR A 239 13.48 -16.66 -13.99
CA TYR A 239 13.88 -17.08 -12.63
C TYR A 239 12.69 -17.61 -11.82
N TRP A 240 11.53 -16.94 -11.88
CA TRP A 240 10.32 -17.35 -11.18
C TRP A 240 9.53 -18.44 -11.93
N GLY A 241 9.78 -18.64 -13.23
CA GLY A 241 9.15 -19.64 -14.08
C GLY A 241 9.75 -21.05 -13.90
N THR A 242 9.36 -21.95 -14.79
CA THR A 242 9.81 -23.36 -14.78
C THR A 242 11.30 -23.54 -15.03
N ASP A 243 11.91 -22.62 -15.78
CA ASP A 243 13.30 -22.72 -16.22
C ASP A 243 14.30 -22.47 -15.07
N ARG A 244 13.88 -21.75 -14.02
CA ARG A 244 14.70 -21.45 -12.84
C ARG A 244 16.08 -20.86 -13.17
N VAL A 245 16.13 -20.04 -14.21
CA VAL A 245 17.38 -19.37 -14.61
C VAL A 245 17.80 -18.39 -13.54
N TYR A 246 19.01 -18.56 -13.01
CA TYR A 246 19.53 -17.69 -11.97
C TYR A 246 19.54 -16.23 -12.43
N HIS A 247 18.94 -15.36 -11.66
CA HIS A 247 18.94 -13.92 -11.85
C HIS A 247 19.70 -13.20 -10.73
N HIS A 248 19.31 -13.43 -9.48
CA HIS A 248 19.94 -12.84 -8.30
C HIS A 248 19.77 -13.76 -7.10
N THR A 249 20.60 -13.56 -6.07
CA THR A 249 20.39 -14.25 -4.80
C THR A 249 19.21 -13.62 -4.08
N ALA A 250 18.10 -14.35 -4.04
CA ALA A 250 16.88 -13.89 -3.41
C ALA A 250 17.04 -13.64 -1.89
N PRO A 251 16.31 -12.70 -1.30
CA PRO A 251 16.31 -12.47 0.15
C PRO A 251 15.49 -13.56 0.86
N ILE A 252 16.10 -14.73 1.09
CA ILE A 252 15.45 -15.97 1.51
C ILE A 252 14.54 -15.77 2.73
N ASN A 253 15.08 -15.24 3.83
CA ASN A 253 14.31 -15.07 5.07
C ASN A 253 13.20 -14.02 4.94
N MET A 254 13.37 -13.01 4.08
CA MET A 254 12.27 -12.09 3.72
C MET A 254 11.17 -12.81 2.93
N SER A 255 11.54 -13.72 2.04
CA SER A 255 10.58 -14.54 1.29
C SER A 255 9.79 -15.47 2.22
N TYR A 256 10.44 -16.04 3.26
CA TYR A 256 9.74 -16.79 4.32
C TYR A 256 8.73 -15.90 5.06
N GLY A 257 9.12 -14.65 5.34
CA GLY A 257 8.22 -13.66 5.95
C GLY A 257 6.99 -13.41 5.10
N LEU A 258 7.17 -13.15 3.79
CA LEU A 258 6.04 -12.93 2.87
C LEU A 258 5.17 -14.18 2.71
N TYR A 259 5.79 -15.35 2.56
CA TYR A 259 5.08 -16.62 2.49
C TYR A 259 4.12 -16.80 3.69
N GLU A 260 4.64 -16.60 4.91
CA GLU A 260 3.84 -16.76 6.12
C GLU A 260 2.80 -15.63 6.28
N ALA A 261 3.12 -14.41 5.87
CA ALA A 261 2.17 -13.30 5.85
C ALA A 261 0.96 -13.58 4.94
N LEU A 262 1.20 -14.11 3.75
CA LEU A 262 0.15 -14.53 2.81
C LEU A 262 -0.68 -15.67 3.39
N ARG A 263 -0.06 -16.65 4.06
CA ARG A 263 -0.78 -17.71 4.76
C ARG A 263 -1.72 -17.15 5.82
N VAL A 264 -1.25 -16.23 6.66
CA VAL A 264 -2.06 -15.60 7.71
C VAL A 264 -3.27 -14.88 7.11
N VAL A 265 -3.09 -14.11 6.05
CA VAL A 265 -4.18 -13.40 5.38
C VAL A 265 -5.19 -14.36 4.75
N LEU A 266 -4.73 -15.44 4.12
CA LEU A 266 -5.59 -16.43 3.47
C LEU A 266 -6.29 -17.35 4.49
N GLU A 267 -5.67 -17.64 5.63
CA GLU A 267 -6.28 -18.37 6.76
C GLU A 267 -7.42 -17.55 7.41
N GLU A 268 -7.23 -16.24 7.56
CA GLU A 268 -8.32 -15.34 7.98
C GLU A 268 -9.43 -15.29 6.93
N GLY A 269 -9.07 -15.33 5.66
CA GLY A 269 -9.92 -15.10 4.51
C GLY A 269 -10.05 -13.62 4.14
N LEU A 270 -9.94 -13.31 2.86
CA LEU A 270 -9.92 -11.92 2.36
C LEU A 270 -11.17 -11.14 2.75
N VAL A 271 -12.36 -11.75 2.62
CA VAL A 271 -13.63 -11.10 2.99
C VAL A 271 -13.66 -10.74 4.48
N ALA A 272 -13.16 -11.63 5.34
CA ALA A 272 -13.08 -11.39 6.78
C ALA A 272 -12.06 -10.28 7.10
N SER A 273 -10.90 -10.28 6.42
CA SER A 273 -9.91 -9.21 6.53
C SER A 273 -10.50 -7.85 6.15
N TYR A 274 -11.20 -7.74 5.01
CA TYR A 274 -11.85 -6.51 4.58
C TYR A 274 -12.91 -6.04 5.59
N ALA A 275 -13.74 -6.95 6.07
CA ALA A 275 -14.77 -6.64 7.08
C ALA A 275 -14.15 -6.14 8.40
N ARG A 276 -13.03 -6.73 8.84
CA ARG A 276 -12.29 -6.31 10.03
C ARG A 276 -11.71 -4.90 9.87
N HIS A 277 -11.06 -4.61 8.73
CA HIS A 277 -10.55 -3.27 8.44
C HIS A 277 -11.68 -2.24 8.42
N GLN A 278 -12.79 -2.55 7.75
CA GLN A 278 -13.95 -1.65 7.67
C GLN A 278 -14.60 -1.42 9.05
N ARG A 279 -14.72 -2.46 9.88
CA ARG A 279 -15.26 -2.33 11.25
C ARG A 279 -14.38 -1.42 12.11
N ASN A 280 -13.07 -1.63 12.10
CA ASN A 280 -12.12 -0.84 12.87
C ASN A 280 -12.05 0.61 12.37
N HIS A 281 -12.11 0.81 11.05
CA HIS A 281 -12.23 2.15 10.47
C HIS A 281 -13.48 2.88 10.95
N ARG A 282 -14.66 2.24 10.91
CA ARG A 282 -15.91 2.86 11.40
C ARG A 282 -15.83 3.24 12.87
N ALA A 283 -15.24 2.38 13.69
CA ALA A 283 -15.05 2.66 15.11
C ALA A 283 -14.07 3.84 15.33
N LEU A 284 -12.94 3.85 14.63
CA LEU A 284 -11.99 4.97 14.68
C LEU A 284 -12.65 6.26 14.18
N LYS A 285 -13.38 6.21 13.06
CA LYS A 285 -14.11 7.35 12.50
C LYS A 285 -15.13 7.92 13.48
N ALA A 286 -15.92 7.08 14.12
CA ALA A 286 -16.89 7.52 15.14
C ALA A 286 -16.19 8.24 16.30
N GLY A 287 -15.10 7.68 16.83
CA GLY A 287 -14.31 8.30 17.89
C GLY A 287 -13.68 9.63 17.49
N LEU A 288 -13.06 9.70 16.32
CA LEU A 288 -12.47 10.94 15.81
C LEU A 288 -13.52 12.03 15.54
N THR A 289 -14.68 11.65 15.02
CA THR A 289 -15.81 12.58 14.81
C THR A 289 -16.34 13.13 16.15
N ALA A 290 -16.41 12.32 17.19
CA ALA A 290 -16.78 12.76 18.55
C ALA A 290 -15.78 13.78 19.14
N LEU A 291 -14.52 13.76 18.66
CA LEU A 291 -13.51 14.79 18.98
C LEU A 291 -13.57 16.00 18.03
N GLY A 292 -14.50 16.06 17.09
CA GLY A 292 -14.58 17.14 16.09
C GLY A 292 -13.48 17.06 15.00
N ILE A 293 -12.78 15.93 14.90
CA ILE A 293 -11.69 15.72 13.93
C ILE A 293 -12.28 15.28 12.59
N ARG A 294 -11.91 15.97 11.51
CA ARG A 294 -12.44 15.73 10.17
C ARG A 294 -11.45 14.94 9.31
N TYR A 295 -11.97 14.14 8.40
CA TYR A 295 -11.17 13.43 7.39
C TYR A 295 -10.72 14.37 6.27
N ALA A 296 -9.54 14.08 5.71
CA ALA A 296 -9.00 14.78 4.56
C ALA A 296 -9.57 14.26 3.23
N ALA A 297 -9.86 12.97 3.15
CA ALA A 297 -10.50 12.36 1.99
C ALA A 297 -11.99 12.65 1.93
N ALA A 298 -12.53 12.75 0.71
CA ALA A 298 -13.95 12.95 0.44
C ALA A 298 -14.82 11.89 1.10
N GLU A 299 -16.03 12.27 1.54
CA GLU A 299 -16.98 11.32 2.14
C GLU A 299 -17.33 10.21 1.15
N GLY A 300 -17.41 8.96 1.64
CA GLY A 300 -17.62 7.77 0.82
C GLY A 300 -16.35 7.23 0.14
N HIS A 301 -15.24 7.99 0.16
CA HIS A 301 -13.97 7.60 -0.45
C HIS A 301 -12.81 7.51 0.57
N GLN A 302 -13.12 7.29 1.83
CA GLN A 302 -12.13 7.15 2.90
C GLN A 302 -11.59 5.73 2.96
N LEU A 303 -10.25 5.59 3.02
CA LEU A 303 -9.58 4.30 3.14
C LEU A 303 -9.81 3.69 4.52
N PRO A 304 -10.28 2.44 4.63
CA PRO A 304 -10.40 1.77 5.91
C PRO A 304 -9.07 1.57 6.64
N MET A 305 -8.01 1.23 5.92
CA MET A 305 -6.71 0.92 6.50
C MET A 305 -5.82 2.14 6.73
N LEU A 306 -6.17 3.32 6.18
CA LEU A 306 -5.42 4.55 6.42
C LEU A 306 -6.33 5.76 6.54
N ASN A 307 -6.34 6.36 7.71
CA ASN A 307 -7.20 7.46 8.10
C ASN A 307 -6.36 8.74 8.13
N ALA A 308 -6.39 9.51 7.03
CA ALA A 308 -5.82 10.85 6.99
C ALA A 308 -6.85 11.83 7.54
N VAL A 309 -6.52 12.49 8.65
CA VAL A 309 -7.42 13.37 9.38
C VAL A 309 -6.76 14.72 9.63
N LEU A 310 -7.55 15.79 9.59
CA LEU A 310 -7.06 17.15 9.75
C LEU A 310 -6.74 17.44 11.23
N VAL A 311 -5.60 18.06 11.47
CA VAL A 311 -5.24 18.55 12.80
C VAL A 311 -6.22 19.64 13.20
N PRO A 312 -6.87 19.58 14.38
CA PRO A 312 -7.76 20.64 14.83
C PRO A 312 -7.04 21.98 14.96
N GLU A 313 -7.78 23.05 14.75
CA GLU A 313 -7.24 24.42 14.91
C GLU A 313 -6.74 24.65 16.34
N GLY A 314 -5.58 25.28 16.47
CA GLY A 314 -4.92 25.53 17.75
C GLY A 314 -4.11 24.35 18.30
N VAL A 315 -4.24 23.15 17.73
CA VAL A 315 -3.51 21.95 18.17
C VAL A 315 -2.13 21.85 17.51
N ASN A 316 -1.11 21.58 18.28
CA ASN A 316 0.26 21.36 17.79
C ASN A 316 0.44 19.91 17.32
N ASP A 317 0.51 19.70 16.01
CA ASP A 317 0.74 18.39 15.36
C ASP A 317 1.94 17.63 15.95
N ALA A 318 3.09 18.30 16.08
CA ALA A 318 4.33 17.65 16.50
C ALA A 318 4.28 17.20 17.96
N GLN A 319 3.64 17.97 18.85
CA GLN A 319 3.47 17.62 20.27
C GLN A 319 2.55 16.40 20.42
N VAL A 320 1.45 16.32 19.67
CA VAL A 320 0.55 15.15 19.68
C VAL A 320 1.29 13.90 19.22
N ARG A 321 1.96 13.94 18.08
CA ARG A 321 2.70 12.78 17.56
C ARG A 321 3.83 12.35 18.49
N SER A 322 4.59 13.29 19.02
CA SER A 322 5.64 13.02 19.99
C SER A 322 5.09 12.44 21.31
N GLY A 323 3.97 12.97 21.79
CA GLY A 323 3.26 12.43 22.97
C GLY A 323 2.78 11.00 22.75
N LEU A 324 2.14 10.72 21.63
CA LEU A 324 1.71 9.35 21.26
C LEU A 324 2.91 8.38 21.25
N LEU A 325 4.02 8.77 20.62
CA LEU A 325 5.20 7.93 20.52
C LEU A 325 5.89 7.70 21.87
N ASN A 326 6.17 8.77 22.63
CA ASN A 326 7.04 8.70 23.80
C ASN A 326 6.33 8.26 25.06
N ARG A 327 5.05 8.57 25.22
CA ARG A 327 4.26 8.24 26.44
C ARG A 327 3.41 6.99 26.26
N PHE A 328 2.85 6.78 25.05
CA PHE A 328 1.93 5.67 24.80
C PHE A 328 2.50 4.55 23.93
N GLY A 329 3.71 4.77 23.38
CA GLY A 329 4.34 3.82 22.47
C GLY A 329 3.57 3.63 21.15
N ILE A 330 2.77 4.63 20.74
CA ILE A 330 1.99 4.61 19.50
C ILE A 330 2.67 5.48 18.45
N GLU A 331 2.97 4.92 17.30
CA GLU A 331 3.49 5.66 16.14
C GLU A 331 2.36 5.97 15.17
N ILE A 332 2.11 7.25 14.89
CA ILE A 332 1.27 7.73 13.78
C ILE A 332 2.10 8.60 12.83
N GLY A 333 1.64 8.74 11.58
CA GLY A 333 2.31 9.59 10.61
C GLY A 333 1.80 11.03 10.61
N GLY A 334 2.68 11.99 10.31
CA GLY A 334 2.29 13.35 9.95
C GLY A 334 1.84 13.43 8.49
N GLY A 335 1.18 14.52 8.11
CA GLY A 335 0.81 14.82 6.72
C GLY A 335 2.02 15.00 5.81
N LEU A 336 1.85 14.78 4.53
CA LEU A 336 2.83 14.99 3.48
C LEU A 336 2.38 16.11 2.53
N GLY A 337 3.33 16.69 1.79
CA GLY A 337 3.04 17.69 0.76
C GLY A 337 2.13 18.81 1.28
N ALA A 338 0.97 18.99 0.66
CA ALA A 338 -0.03 20.02 1.02
C ALA A 338 -0.58 19.87 2.45
N TYR A 339 -0.52 18.67 3.03
CA TYR A 339 -0.99 18.38 4.39
C TYR A 339 0.13 18.37 5.45
N LYS A 340 1.37 18.73 5.11
CA LYS A 340 2.49 18.78 6.07
C LYS A 340 2.16 19.72 7.24
N GLY A 341 2.17 19.18 8.46
CA GLY A 341 1.79 19.90 9.69
C GLY A 341 0.29 20.17 9.86
N LYS A 342 -0.55 19.72 8.91
CA LYS A 342 -2.00 19.98 8.89
C LYS A 342 -2.86 18.72 9.01
N ALA A 343 -2.26 17.54 8.93
CA ALA A 343 -2.97 16.28 9.03
C ALA A 343 -2.16 15.23 9.78
N TRP A 344 -2.88 14.29 10.41
CA TRP A 344 -2.33 13.02 10.91
C TRP A 344 -2.74 11.90 9.97
N ARG A 345 -1.90 10.89 9.89
CA ARG A 345 -2.19 9.64 9.16
C ARG A 345 -2.17 8.49 10.15
N ILE A 346 -3.37 7.98 10.48
CA ILE A 346 -3.59 6.91 11.44
C ILE A 346 -3.85 5.62 10.66
N GLY A 347 -2.92 4.67 10.76
CA GLY A 347 -2.97 3.39 10.06
C GLY A 347 -3.70 2.32 10.88
N LEU A 348 -4.55 1.57 10.20
CA LEU A 348 -5.21 0.35 10.69
C LEU A 348 -4.92 -0.77 9.69
N MET A 349 -3.65 -1.08 9.45
CA MET A 349 -3.20 -1.97 8.39
C MET A 349 -2.92 -3.38 8.92
N GLY A 350 -3.53 -4.38 8.28
CA GLY A 350 -3.25 -5.78 8.56
C GLY A 350 -3.40 -6.14 10.05
N TYR A 351 -2.32 -6.64 10.66
CA TYR A 351 -2.31 -7.04 12.07
C TYR A 351 -2.51 -5.86 13.05
N ALA A 352 -2.19 -4.63 12.66
CA ALA A 352 -2.49 -3.44 13.47
C ALA A 352 -3.98 -3.06 13.48
N SER A 353 -4.79 -3.57 12.55
CA SER A 353 -6.23 -3.32 12.51
C SER A 353 -6.97 -4.15 13.57
N ARG A 354 -6.94 -3.68 14.83
CA ARG A 354 -7.52 -4.34 16.00
C ARG A 354 -8.28 -3.34 16.87
N MET A 355 -9.31 -3.83 17.56
CA MET A 355 -10.13 -3.04 18.48
C MET A 355 -9.29 -2.37 19.58
N ASP A 356 -8.36 -3.11 20.20
CA ASP A 356 -7.49 -2.60 21.26
C ASP A 356 -6.63 -1.41 20.80
N ASN A 357 -6.10 -1.45 19.56
CA ASN A 357 -5.35 -0.36 18.99
C ASN A 357 -6.22 0.88 18.73
N VAL A 358 -7.46 0.69 18.25
CA VAL A 358 -8.42 1.79 18.06
C VAL A 358 -8.73 2.49 19.37
N LEU A 359 -9.07 1.72 20.40
CA LEU A 359 -9.40 2.27 21.71
C LEU A 359 -8.17 2.94 22.37
N LYS A 360 -7.00 2.33 22.24
CA LYS A 360 -5.74 2.86 22.75
C LYS A 360 -5.39 4.22 22.12
N VAL A 361 -5.47 4.36 20.81
CA VAL A 361 -5.12 5.62 20.13
C VAL A 361 -6.13 6.72 20.44
N LEU A 362 -7.44 6.40 20.52
CA LEU A 362 -8.46 7.37 20.87
C LEU A 362 -8.30 7.90 22.29
N GLY A 363 -8.10 7.02 23.28
CA GLY A 363 -7.85 7.42 24.67
C GLY A 363 -6.57 8.26 24.82
N ALA A 364 -5.51 7.91 24.10
CA ALA A 364 -4.27 8.67 24.10
C ALA A 364 -4.44 10.05 23.43
N LEU A 365 -5.23 10.13 22.35
CA LEU A 365 -5.55 11.41 21.69
C LEU A 365 -6.36 12.33 22.61
N GLU A 366 -7.38 11.82 23.32
CA GLU A 366 -8.14 12.62 24.29
C GLU A 366 -7.22 13.27 25.31
N GLN A 367 -6.29 12.50 25.89
CA GLN A 367 -5.37 13.04 26.88
C GLN A 367 -4.47 14.13 26.31
N LEU A 368 -3.87 13.89 25.13
CA LEU A 368 -2.93 14.85 24.50
C LEU A 368 -3.62 16.10 23.98
N LEU A 369 -4.89 15.99 23.56
CA LEU A 369 -5.71 17.15 23.14
C LEU A 369 -6.14 17.98 24.34
N ALA A 370 -6.53 17.35 25.45
CA ALA A 370 -6.88 18.05 26.69
C ALA A 370 -5.68 18.85 27.26
N GLU A 371 -4.46 18.33 27.15
CA GLU A 371 -3.23 19.01 27.55
C GLU A 371 -2.91 20.26 26.70
N GLN A 372 -3.59 20.42 25.56
CA GLN A 372 -3.48 21.59 24.68
C GLN A 372 -4.75 22.47 24.74
N ASP A 373 -5.55 22.35 25.79
CA ASP A 373 -6.79 23.09 26.00
C ASP A 373 -7.83 22.94 24.86
N TYR A 374 -7.71 21.87 24.03
CA TYR A 374 -8.69 21.57 22.99
C TYR A 374 -9.96 21.04 23.63
N ARG A 375 -11.11 21.63 23.27
CA ARG A 375 -12.41 21.34 23.92
C ARG A 375 -13.12 20.20 23.22
N PHE A 376 -13.51 19.19 23.95
CA PHE A 376 -14.35 18.05 23.57
C PHE A 376 -14.97 17.42 24.80
N ASP A 377 -15.94 16.54 24.64
CA ASP A 377 -16.56 15.78 25.74
C ASP A 377 -15.65 14.61 26.11
N HIS A 378 -15.07 14.63 27.31
CA HIS A 378 -14.15 13.59 27.79
C HIS A 378 -14.80 12.21 27.80
N GLY A 379 -14.09 11.21 27.24
CA GLY A 379 -14.57 9.84 27.10
C GLY A 379 -15.48 9.62 25.88
N ALA A 380 -15.90 10.68 25.17
CA ALA A 380 -16.83 10.57 24.03
C ALA A 380 -16.24 9.77 22.87
N SER A 381 -14.93 9.90 22.60
CA SER A 381 -14.31 9.19 21.47
C SER A 381 -14.30 7.68 21.68
N VAL A 382 -13.91 7.24 22.87
CA VAL A 382 -13.89 5.81 23.24
C VAL A 382 -15.32 5.26 23.34
N ALA A 383 -16.27 6.04 23.87
CA ALA A 383 -17.67 5.65 23.92
C ALA A 383 -18.27 5.46 22.52
N ALA A 384 -18.04 6.40 21.61
CA ALA A 384 -18.49 6.32 20.21
C ALA A 384 -17.90 5.11 19.48
N ALA A 385 -16.60 4.84 19.65
CA ALA A 385 -15.96 3.65 19.07
C ALA A 385 -16.55 2.35 19.63
N ASN A 386 -16.78 2.27 20.95
CA ASN A 386 -17.39 1.11 21.59
C ASN A 386 -18.83 0.87 21.12
N ALA A 387 -19.62 1.90 20.85
CA ALA A 387 -20.96 1.76 20.28
C ALA A 387 -20.93 0.99 18.95
N ILE A 388 -19.98 1.27 18.08
CA ILE A 388 -19.78 0.54 16.80
C ILE A 388 -19.42 -0.94 17.06
N TYR A 389 -18.58 -1.23 18.04
CA TYR A 389 -18.21 -2.62 18.36
C TYR A 389 -19.36 -3.41 18.98
N LEU A 390 -20.27 -2.74 19.70
CA LEU A 390 -21.48 -3.31 20.30
C LEU A 390 -22.67 -3.38 19.32
N GLY A 391 -22.54 -2.88 18.10
CA GLY A 391 -23.60 -2.86 17.09
C GLY A 391 -24.72 -1.85 17.40
N LYS A 392 -24.38 -0.75 18.08
CA LYS A 392 -25.30 0.32 18.48
C LYS A 392 -25.13 1.55 17.59
#